data_d95787fdc0411afbf4343a16d61deec0
#
_entry.id   d95787fdc0411afbf4343a16d61deec0
#
_cell.length_a   1.000
_cell.length_b   1.000
_cell.length_c   1.000
_cell.angle_alpha   90.00
_cell.angle_beta   90.00
_cell.angle_gamma   90.00
#
_symmetry.space_group_name_H-M   'P 1'
#
loop_
_entity.id
_entity.type
_entity.pdbx_description
1 polymer ?
#
loop_
_entity_poly.entity_id
_entity_poly.type
_entity_poly.pdbx_seq_one_letter_code
_entity_poly.pdbx_strand_id
1 'polypeptide(L)'
;MNVNESNFCVKIFCQSFVLLLISCCNFNVIDYSETGLNSYDLNFDSDIPIKLQSHLIFSLGVNKNIKEKKSNIIEVSDFVFKTYDVYSGDALRALETEVKSSLMLSISKGAKKINKKLMVMKRYNANELNILAEKEMLDFIRDEIYNEFVNQILTEVNLIEV
;
A
#
# COMPACT_ATOMS: atom_id res chain seq x y z
N MET A 1 -17.62 31.18 51.30
CA MET A 1 -17.48 30.78 49.88
C MET A 1 -17.00 29.37 49.86
N ASN A 2 -17.87 28.41 49.42
CA ASN A 2 -17.69 26.98 49.65
C ASN A 2 -16.63 26.38 48.69
N VAL A 3 -15.50 25.96 49.24
CA VAL A 3 -14.42 25.26 48.51
C VAL A 3 -14.87 23.94 47.91
N ASN A 4 -16.01 23.35 48.36
CA ASN A 4 -16.53 22.11 47.87
C ASN A 4 -17.21 22.18 46.47
N GLU A 5 -17.80 23.31 46.10
CA GLU A 5 -18.47 23.46 44.82
C GLU A 5 -17.46 23.61 43.65
N SER A 6 -16.31 24.26 43.89
CA SER A 6 -15.26 24.40 42.88
C SER A 6 -14.65 23.06 42.49
N ASN A 7 -14.43 22.15 43.44
CA ASN A 7 -13.90 20.83 43.17
C ASN A 7 -14.88 19.92 42.43
N PHE A 8 -16.17 20.11 42.59
CA PHE A 8 -17.21 19.36 41.90
C PHE A 8 -17.29 19.74 40.40
N CYS A 9 -17.28 21.04 40.09
CA CYS A 9 -17.26 21.53 38.70
C CYS A 9 -16.02 21.09 37.93
N VAL A 10 -14.83 21.14 38.56
CA VAL A 10 -13.59 20.68 37.93
C VAL A 10 -13.61 19.20 37.62
N LYS A 11 -14.15 18.36 38.51
CA LYS A 11 -14.30 16.91 38.27
C LYS A 11 -15.24 16.62 37.11
N ILE A 12 -16.38 17.27 37.00
CA ILE A 12 -17.33 17.10 35.90
C ILE A 12 -16.71 17.54 34.58
N PHE A 13 -15.96 18.65 34.57
CA PHE A 13 -15.30 19.15 33.38
C PHE A 13 -14.19 18.21 32.89
N CYS A 14 -13.36 17.67 33.81
CA CYS A 14 -12.36 16.66 33.46
C CYS A 14 -13.00 15.36 32.91
N GLN A 15 -14.10 14.89 33.50
CA GLN A 15 -14.79 13.68 33.09
C GLN A 15 -15.46 13.84 31.72
N SER A 16 -16.02 15.00 31.42
CA SER A 16 -16.58 15.35 30.12
C SER A 16 -15.49 15.47 29.04
N PHE A 17 -14.33 16.01 29.39
CA PHE A 17 -13.19 16.14 28.47
C PHE A 17 -12.58 14.78 28.10
N VAL A 18 -12.50 13.84 29.04
CA VAL A 18 -12.04 12.46 28.78
C VAL A 18 -13.02 11.72 27.86
N LEU A 19 -14.34 11.89 28.05
CA LEU A 19 -15.34 11.31 27.16
C LEU A 19 -15.29 11.86 25.74
N LEU A 20 -14.95 13.13 25.55
CA LEU A 20 -14.75 13.76 24.23
C LEU A 20 -13.52 13.21 23.51
N LEU A 21 -12.45 12.88 24.24
CA LEU A 21 -11.23 12.30 23.63
C LEU A 21 -11.45 10.86 23.12
N ILE A 22 -12.34 10.09 23.75
CA ILE A 22 -12.65 8.71 23.38
C ILE A 22 -13.53 8.66 22.11
N SER A 23 -14.35 9.67 21.86
CA SER A 23 -15.24 9.72 20.70
C SER A 23 -14.55 10.10 19.37
N CYS A 24 -13.30 10.56 19.39
CA CYS A 24 -12.55 10.91 18.17
C CYS A 24 -11.87 9.73 17.48
N CYS A 25 -11.85 8.53 18.04
CA CYS A 25 -11.23 7.35 17.43
C CYS A 25 -12.28 6.39 16.87
N ASN A 26 -13.14 6.84 15.96
CA ASN A 26 -13.80 5.93 15.05
C ASN A 26 -12.78 5.50 13.97
N PHE A 27 -11.91 4.56 14.31
CA PHE A 27 -11.20 3.76 13.32
C PHE A 27 -12.24 2.87 12.64
N ASN A 28 -12.75 3.30 11.50
CA ASN A 28 -13.38 2.38 10.58
C ASN A 28 -12.27 1.45 10.08
N VAL A 29 -12.13 0.31 10.74
CA VAL A 29 -11.42 -0.83 10.16
C VAL A 29 -12.23 -1.19 8.92
N ILE A 30 -11.73 -0.87 7.75
CA ILE A 30 -12.30 -1.36 6.49
C ILE A 30 -12.05 -2.87 6.52
N ASP A 31 -13.09 -3.63 6.83
CA ASP A 31 -13.05 -5.08 6.80
C ASP A 31 -13.11 -5.50 5.33
N TYR A 32 -11.94 -5.76 4.75
CA TYR A 32 -11.79 -6.20 3.35
C TYR A 32 -12.42 -7.57 3.08
N SER A 33 -12.88 -8.28 4.11
CA SER A 33 -13.47 -9.62 3.97
C SER A 33 -14.88 -9.60 3.35
N GLU A 34 -15.59 -8.48 3.39
CA GLU A 34 -16.94 -8.32 2.83
C GLU A 34 -16.99 -7.58 1.49
N THR A 35 -15.87 -6.98 1.06
CA THR A 35 -15.82 -6.37 -0.27
C THR A 35 -15.88 -7.48 -1.33
N GLY A 36 -16.69 -7.31 -2.38
CA GLY A 36 -16.90 -8.28 -3.48
C GLY A 36 -15.63 -8.65 -4.27
N LEU A 37 -14.44 -8.50 -3.68
CA LEU A 37 -13.12 -8.79 -4.24
C LEU A 37 -12.95 -10.27 -4.64
N ASN A 38 -13.69 -11.18 -3.99
CA ASN A 38 -13.78 -12.59 -4.39
C ASN A 38 -14.36 -12.81 -5.80
N SER A 39 -14.91 -11.77 -6.43
CA SER A 39 -15.51 -11.84 -7.77
C SER A 39 -14.51 -11.62 -8.91
N TYR A 40 -13.28 -11.25 -8.61
CA TYR A 40 -12.24 -10.98 -9.63
C TYR A 40 -11.38 -12.20 -9.90
N ASP A 41 -10.97 -12.33 -11.17
CA ASP A 41 -9.91 -13.24 -11.61
C ASP A 41 -8.60 -12.43 -11.75
N LEU A 42 -7.49 -12.96 -11.24
CA LEU A 42 -6.19 -12.31 -11.26
C LEU A 42 -5.29 -12.93 -12.32
N ASN A 43 -4.88 -12.12 -13.28
CA ASN A 43 -3.93 -12.46 -14.31
C ASN A 43 -2.63 -11.69 -14.12
N PHE A 44 -1.52 -12.41 -14.13
CA PHE A 44 -0.18 -11.83 -14.05
C PHE A 44 0.62 -12.15 -15.29
N ASP A 45 1.32 -11.16 -15.80
CA ASP A 45 2.32 -11.39 -16.82
C ASP A 45 3.58 -12.05 -16.22
N SER A 46 4.40 -12.66 -17.07
CA SER A 46 5.59 -13.42 -16.68
C SER A 46 6.67 -12.58 -15.99
N ASP A 47 6.67 -11.27 -16.20
CA ASP A 47 7.63 -10.33 -15.63
C ASP A 47 7.28 -9.89 -14.19
N ILE A 48 6.08 -10.22 -13.70
CA ILE A 48 5.65 -9.86 -12.35
C ILE A 48 6.34 -10.75 -11.32
N PRO A 49 7.06 -10.17 -10.33
CA PRO A 49 7.73 -10.93 -9.29
C PRO A 49 6.76 -11.81 -8.48
N ILE A 50 7.14 -13.07 -8.24
CA ILE A 50 6.31 -14.05 -7.50
C ILE A 50 5.89 -13.52 -6.12
N LYS A 51 6.76 -12.77 -5.46
CA LYS A 51 6.48 -12.19 -4.14
C LYS A 51 5.34 -11.16 -4.24
N LEU A 52 5.35 -10.29 -5.25
CA LEU A 52 4.26 -9.32 -5.49
C LEU A 52 2.95 -10.03 -5.85
N GLN A 53 3.00 -11.08 -6.69
CA GLN A 53 1.83 -11.91 -7.00
C GLN A 53 1.23 -12.51 -5.73
N SER A 54 2.06 -13.07 -4.85
CA SER A 54 1.61 -13.68 -3.60
C SER A 54 0.95 -12.67 -2.66
N HIS A 55 1.53 -11.47 -2.53
CA HIS A 55 0.95 -10.39 -1.73
C HIS A 55 -0.42 -9.96 -2.28
N LEU A 56 -0.55 -9.82 -3.61
CA LEU A 56 -1.82 -9.45 -4.25
C LEU A 56 -2.89 -10.52 -4.07
N ILE A 57 -2.54 -11.80 -4.28
CA ILE A 57 -3.47 -12.93 -4.09
C ILE A 57 -3.99 -12.96 -2.65
N PHE A 58 -3.09 -12.76 -1.68
CA PHE A 58 -3.46 -12.75 -0.26
C PHE A 58 -4.34 -11.54 0.08
N SER A 59 -3.96 -10.35 -0.35
CA SER A 59 -4.67 -9.11 -0.02
C SER A 59 -6.03 -8.98 -0.70
N LEU A 60 -6.19 -9.55 -1.90
CA LEU A 60 -7.46 -9.58 -2.62
C LEU A 60 -8.34 -10.77 -2.22
N GLY A 61 -7.86 -11.67 -1.35
CA GLY A 61 -8.61 -12.83 -0.89
C GLY A 61 -9.01 -13.81 -2.01
N VAL A 62 -8.28 -13.80 -3.15
CA VAL A 62 -8.65 -14.59 -4.31
C VAL A 62 -8.40 -16.07 -4.05
N ASN A 63 -9.49 -16.83 -3.94
CA ASN A 63 -9.43 -18.27 -3.74
C ASN A 63 -9.29 -18.98 -5.11
N LYS A 64 -8.10 -19.53 -5.41
CA LYS A 64 -7.80 -20.23 -6.67
C LYS A 64 -8.66 -21.50 -6.91
N ASN A 65 -9.41 -21.93 -5.90
CA ASN A 65 -10.17 -23.20 -5.97
C ASN A 65 -11.56 -23.06 -6.60
N ILE A 66 -12.02 -21.87 -6.93
CA ILE A 66 -13.33 -21.68 -7.56
C ILE A 66 -13.13 -21.64 -9.07
N LYS A 67 -13.50 -22.76 -9.75
CA LYS A 67 -13.43 -22.92 -11.22
C LYS A 67 -14.53 -22.13 -11.99
N GLU A 68 -15.29 -21.28 -11.35
CA GLU A 68 -16.24 -20.43 -12.05
C GLU A 68 -15.49 -19.29 -12.74
N LYS A 69 -15.65 -19.20 -14.06
CA LYS A 69 -15.09 -18.13 -14.88
C LYS A 69 -15.70 -16.81 -14.41
N LYS A 70 -14.95 -16.05 -13.64
CA LYS A 70 -15.38 -14.77 -13.12
C LYS A 70 -15.45 -13.76 -14.26
N SER A 71 -16.50 -12.94 -14.27
CA SER A 71 -16.69 -11.91 -15.30
C SER A 71 -15.80 -10.68 -15.12
N ASN A 72 -15.18 -10.55 -13.95
CA ASN A 72 -14.34 -9.42 -13.61
C ASN A 72 -12.87 -9.87 -13.59
N ILE A 73 -11.99 -9.11 -14.21
CA ILE A 73 -10.59 -9.46 -14.39
C ILE A 73 -9.72 -8.31 -13.93
N ILE A 74 -8.70 -8.62 -13.14
CA ILE A 74 -7.58 -7.74 -12.82
C ILE A 74 -6.34 -8.33 -13.48
N GLU A 75 -5.71 -7.56 -14.36
CA GLU A 75 -4.50 -7.92 -15.07
C GLU A 75 -3.36 -6.97 -14.65
N VAL A 76 -2.22 -7.55 -14.28
CA VAL A 76 -1.02 -6.83 -13.89
C VAL A 76 0.12 -7.22 -14.82
N SER A 77 0.71 -6.23 -15.49
CA SER A 77 1.74 -6.44 -16.51
C SER A 77 2.80 -5.33 -16.49
N ASP A 78 3.81 -5.45 -17.36
CA ASP A 78 4.85 -4.45 -17.62
C ASP A 78 5.56 -3.97 -16.34
N PHE A 79 5.98 -4.91 -15.49
CA PHE A 79 6.70 -4.57 -14.27
C PHE A 79 8.12 -4.11 -14.60
N VAL A 80 8.46 -2.94 -14.13
CA VAL A 80 9.80 -2.35 -14.27
C VAL A 80 10.33 -1.98 -12.89
N PHE A 81 11.58 -2.36 -12.59
CA PHE A 81 12.29 -1.98 -11.39
C PHE A 81 13.69 -1.48 -11.77
N LYS A 82 14.00 -0.24 -11.43
CA LYS A 82 15.28 0.40 -11.79
C LYS A 82 15.85 1.15 -10.59
N THR A 83 17.16 1.09 -10.47
CA THR A 83 17.94 1.85 -9.48
C THR A 83 18.79 2.90 -10.18
N TYR A 84 18.96 4.05 -9.56
CA TYR A 84 19.75 5.17 -10.05
C TYR A 84 20.58 5.75 -8.92
N ASP A 85 21.86 5.95 -9.17
CA ASP A 85 22.72 6.66 -8.25
C ASP A 85 22.46 8.16 -8.33
N VAL A 86 22.29 8.80 -7.18
CA VAL A 86 22.06 10.23 -7.06
C VAL A 86 23.29 10.89 -6.47
N TYR A 87 23.89 11.78 -7.24
CA TYR A 87 25.08 12.54 -6.88
C TYR A 87 24.70 13.97 -6.48
N SER A 88 25.42 14.55 -5.53
CA SER A 88 25.24 15.96 -5.16
C SER A 88 26.41 16.79 -5.71
N GLY A 89 26.14 17.65 -6.68
CA GLY A 89 27.12 18.53 -7.30
C GLY A 89 28.29 17.78 -7.91
N ASP A 90 29.53 18.18 -7.56
CA ASP A 90 30.77 17.56 -8.03
C ASP A 90 31.22 16.35 -7.21
N ALA A 91 30.30 15.73 -6.44
CA ALA A 91 30.63 14.58 -5.62
C ALA A 91 31.06 13.38 -6.49
N LEU A 92 32.18 12.76 -6.12
CA LEU A 92 32.69 11.55 -6.78
C LEU A 92 31.97 10.27 -6.34
N ARG A 93 31.08 10.37 -5.32
CA ARG A 93 30.32 9.26 -4.76
C ARG A 93 28.85 9.55 -4.78
N ALA A 94 28.07 8.52 -5.02
CA ALA A 94 26.63 8.58 -4.83
C ALA A 94 26.31 8.83 -3.35
N LEU A 95 25.44 9.79 -3.06
CA LEU A 95 24.94 10.06 -1.72
C LEU A 95 23.67 9.28 -1.43
N GLU A 96 22.86 9.09 -2.43
CA GLU A 96 21.59 8.38 -2.36
C GLU A 96 21.43 7.43 -3.53
N THR A 97 20.67 6.38 -3.34
CA THR A 97 20.15 5.54 -4.42
C THR A 97 18.65 5.79 -4.54
N GLU A 98 18.22 6.13 -5.74
CA GLU A 98 16.82 6.28 -6.09
C GLU A 98 16.32 5.01 -6.78
N VAL A 99 15.23 4.44 -6.25
CA VAL A 99 14.57 3.26 -6.81
C VAL A 99 13.25 3.71 -7.43
N LYS A 100 13.07 3.44 -8.72
CA LYS A 100 11.82 3.65 -9.44
C LYS A 100 11.24 2.33 -9.89
N SER A 101 9.98 2.12 -9.58
CA SER A 101 9.25 0.97 -10.05
C SER A 101 7.93 1.39 -10.68
N SER A 102 7.49 0.66 -11.70
CA SER A 102 6.19 0.88 -12.33
C SER A 102 5.61 -0.44 -12.82
N LEU A 103 4.29 -0.49 -12.92
CA LEU A 103 3.54 -1.58 -13.55
C LEU A 103 2.30 -1.05 -14.24
N MET A 104 1.74 -1.83 -15.16
CA MET A 104 0.45 -1.55 -15.77
C MET A 104 -0.63 -2.37 -15.08
N LEU A 105 -1.71 -1.69 -14.70
CA LEU A 105 -2.90 -2.27 -14.10
C LEU A 105 -4.06 -2.13 -15.09
N SER A 106 -4.71 -3.23 -15.42
CA SER A 106 -5.96 -3.26 -16.19
C SER A 106 -7.04 -3.92 -15.34
N ILE A 107 -8.15 -3.23 -15.11
CA ILE A 107 -9.29 -3.77 -14.36
C ILE A 107 -10.49 -3.74 -15.29
N SER A 108 -11.14 -4.90 -15.45
CA SER A 108 -12.37 -5.07 -16.22
C SER A 108 -13.49 -5.55 -15.30
N LYS A 109 -14.61 -4.79 -15.25
CA LYS A 109 -15.82 -5.15 -14.50
C LYS A 109 -17.03 -4.94 -15.39
N GLY A 110 -17.60 -6.01 -15.94
CA GLY A 110 -18.66 -5.94 -16.93
C GLY A 110 -18.25 -5.11 -18.17
N ALA A 111 -18.95 -4.00 -18.42
CA ALA A 111 -18.63 -3.10 -19.53
C ALA A 111 -17.59 -2.02 -19.19
N LYS A 112 -17.24 -1.85 -17.91
CA LYS A 112 -16.21 -0.88 -17.49
C LYS A 112 -14.83 -1.50 -17.63
N LYS A 113 -13.90 -0.78 -18.24
CA LYS A 113 -12.47 -1.14 -18.30
C LYS A 113 -11.62 0.09 -17.96
N ILE A 114 -10.69 -0.08 -17.05
CA ILE A 114 -9.71 0.94 -16.66
C ILE A 114 -8.31 0.37 -16.89
N ASN A 115 -7.46 1.17 -17.55
CA ASN A 115 -6.04 0.90 -17.69
C ASN A 115 -5.27 2.04 -17.03
N LYS A 116 -4.37 1.71 -16.12
CA LYS A 116 -3.60 2.71 -15.36
C LYS A 116 -2.16 2.25 -15.17
N LYS A 117 -1.22 3.17 -15.38
CA LYS A 117 0.16 2.96 -15.00
C LYS A 117 0.34 3.38 -13.54
N LEU A 118 0.74 2.44 -12.70
CA LEU A 118 1.11 2.71 -11.32
C LEU A 118 2.62 2.93 -11.23
N MET A 119 3.05 3.85 -10.36
CA MET A 119 4.45 4.18 -10.18
C MET A 119 4.75 4.40 -8.70
N VAL A 120 5.86 3.84 -8.24
CA VAL A 120 6.39 4.04 -6.90
C VAL A 120 7.85 4.47 -7.01
N MET A 121 8.24 5.44 -6.20
CA MET A 121 9.62 5.92 -6.11
C MET A 121 10.02 5.97 -4.63
N LYS A 122 11.17 5.40 -4.32
CA LYS A 122 11.78 5.43 -2.99
C LYS A 122 13.24 5.88 -3.12
N ARG A 123 13.80 6.46 -2.05
CA ARG A 123 15.21 6.81 -1.94
C ARG A 123 15.79 6.31 -0.65
N TYR A 124 17.04 5.94 -0.67
CA TYR A 124 17.80 5.59 0.53
C TYR A 124 19.24 6.08 0.40
N ASN A 125 19.91 6.25 1.54
CA ASN A 125 21.31 6.68 1.55
C ASN A 125 22.21 5.55 1.03
N ALA A 126 22.99 5.84 0.00
CA ALA A 126 23.96 4.90 -0.55
C ALA A 126 25.06 4.58 0.49
N ASN A 127 25.42 3.31 0.63
CA ASN A 127 26.49 2.87 1.50
C ASN A 127 27.49 2.03 0.73
N GLU A 128 28.34 2.69 -0.05
CA GLU A 128 29.37 2.04 -0.88
C GLU A 128 30.39 1.23 -0.07
N LEU A 129 30.53 1.51 1.23
CA LEU A 129 31.50 0.85 2.09
C LEU A 129 31.01 -0.51 2.62
N ASN A 130 29.71 -0.76 2.57
CA ASN A 130 29.12 -2.01 3.06
C ASN A 130 28.10 -2.55 2.05
N ILE A 131 28.59 -3.32 1.09
CA ILE A 131 27.79 -3.93 0.00
C ILE A 131 26.66 -4.83 0.54
N LEU A 132 26.88 -5.51 1.69
CA LEU A 132 25.86 -6.36 2.29
C LEU A 132 24.71 -5.53 2.83
N ALA A 133 25.02 -4.46 3.58
CA ALA A 133 23.99 -3.56 4.10
C ALA A 133 23.21 -2.87 2.98
N GLU A 134 23.87 -2.53 1.87
CA GLU A 134 23.20 -1.94 0.71
C GLU A 134 22.25 -2.93 0.05
N LYS A 135 22.64 -4.18 -0.09
CA LYS A 135 21.77 -5.24 -0.63
C LYS A 135 20.55 -5.47 0.26
N GLU A 136 20.74 -5.56 1.58
CA GLU A 136 19.63 -5.71 2.53
C GLU A 136 18.68 -4.51 2.49
N MET A 137 19.21 -3.29 2.38
CA MET A 137 18.40 -2.08 2.23
C MET A 137 17.61 -2.11 0.93
N LEU A 138 18.22 -2.51 -0.19
CA LEU A 138 17.54 -2.61 -1.47
C LEU A 138 16.42 -3.66 -1.44
N ASP A 139 16.63 -4.79 -0.76
CA ASP A 139 15.61 -5.82 -0.59
C ASP A 139 14.46 -5.31 0.30
N PHE A 140 14.75 -4.57 1.36
CA PHE A 140 13.74 -3.90 2.18
C PHE A 140 12.91 -2.88 1.38
N ILE A 141 13.58 -2.00 0.62
CA ILE A 141 12.90 -1.01 -0.25
C ILE A 141 12.03 -1.70 -1.30
N ARG A 142 12.48 -2.84 -1.84
CA ARG A 142 11.69 -3.63 -2.79
C ARG A 142 10.40 -4.14 -2.16
N ASP A 143 10.46 -4.62 -0.93
CA ASP A 143 9.29 -5.07 -0.19
C ASP A 143 8.31 -3.94 0.11
N GLU A 144 8.82 -2.76 0.49
CA GLU A 144 7.98 -1.58 0.66
C GLU A 144 7.28 -1.17 -0.65
N ILE A 145 8.01 -1.23 -1.78
CA ILE A 145 7.44 -0.94 -3.10
C ILE A 145 6.31 -1.93 -3.45
N TYR A 146 6.50 -3.22 -3.14
CA TYR A 146 5.45 -4.22 -3.38
C TYR A 146 4.20 -3.95 -2.53
N ASN A 147 4.37 -3.61 -1.26
CA ASN A 147 3.26 -3.24 -0.38
C ASN A 147 2.54 -1.98 -0.88
N GLU A 148 3.27 -1.00 -1.37
CA GLU A 148 2.71 0.22 -1.96
C GLU A 148 1.87 -0.10 -3.22
N PHE A 149 2.37 -0.95 -4.12
CA PHE A 149 1.60 -1.40 -5.29
C PHE A 149 0.32 -2.14 -4.90
N VAL A 150 0.41 -3.03 -3.90
CA VAL A 150 -0.79 -3.72 -3.38
C VAL A 150 -1.83 -2.71 -2.91
N ASN A 151 -1.43 -1.71 -2.12
CA ASN A 151 -2.33 -0.69 -1.61
C ASN A 151 -2.95 0.17 -2.74
N GLN A 152 -2.14 0.55 -3.74
CA GLN A 152 -2.63 1.29 -4.91
C GLN A 152 -3.64 0.46 -5.71
N ILE A 153 -3.36 -0.82 -5.96
CA ILE A 153 -4.25 -1.72 -6.69
C ILE A 153 -5.57 -1.90 -5.93
N LEU A 154 -5.52 -2.15 -4.61
CA LEU A 154 -6.72 -2.25 -3.77
C LEU A 154 -7.57 -0.97 -3.84
N THR A 155 -6.92 0.18 -3.82
CA THR A 155 -7.60 1.48 -3.94
C THR A 155 -8.31 1.61 -5.30
N GLU A 156 -7.64 1.25 -6.40
CA GLU A 156 -8.23 1.32 -7.75
C GLU A 156 -9.39 0.34 -7.92
N VAL A 157 -9.28 -0.86 -7.36
CA VAL A 157 -10.37 -1.86 -7.38
C VAL A 157 -11.58 -1.35 -6.62
N ASN A 158 -11.39 -0.76 -5.43
CA ASN A 158 -12.47 -0.20 -4.63
C ASN A 158 -13.17 0.97 -5.34
N LEU A 159 -12.42 1.81 -6.08
CA LEU A 159 -12.99 2.93 -6.85
C LEU A 159 -13.89 2.47 -8.01
N ILE A 160 -13.70 1.26 -8.53
CA ILE A 160 -14.55 0.69 -9.59
C ILE A 160 -15.83 0.09 -8.99
N GLU A 161 -15.79 -0.29 -7.72
CA GLU A 161 -16.93 -0.90 -7.05
C GLU A 161 -18.01 0.09 -6.62
N VAL A 162 -17.62 1.34 -6.44
CA VAL A 162 -18.54 2.47 -6.15
C VAL A 162 -19.15 3.00 -7.44
#